data_a307d3bc1c2dcc58ff0528ca2ab0c57a
#
_entry.id   a307d3bc1c2dcc58ff0528ca2ab0c57a
#
_cell.length_a   1.000
_cell.length_b   1.000
_cell.length_c   1.000
_cell.angle_alpha   90.00
_cell.angle_beta   90.00
_cell.angle_gamma   90.00
#
_symmetry.space_group_name_H-M   'P 1'
#
loop_
_entity.id
_entity.type
_entity.pdbx_description
1 polymer ?
#
loop_
_entity_poly.entity_id
_entity_poly.type
_entity_poly.pdbx_seq_one_letter_code
_entity_poly.pdbx_strand_id
1 'polypeptide(L)'
;MFENIEFKTLNKIALFILALYLSPLFILGQAGHFGIHDGLAGKHDTLKVLSDSGEIFGDHNTTIPAMLNGVPRSSMGSEFDSMLWLMYFLGPFPALVVAKIIIHSVAFFGMHRLLVNHFLGKEMKTLSLGVALAFSVLPHYAHFGLSVAAQPLVLDSFMTIRRSGGRWTSWLVLVLVPFFSALYYSFLYILIFMGLVLGYDAFRNNKLNWKFLGAIVSMSMVFLLVEYRNIFMMLFNVDFVSVREEFSVGASQNHSISYSIYRAIKSILHGFVYSQHDVNLSLQTFIIIPSAVIGLFIVFDRKIREPRFLLALFFIILSCTVYAVVRSDLMLPLKELFVGLRKFNIYLIFMEPMLWFLVFALSLKLMVKNAKRGATIALFLVSLQILYGFFNHSEIQKSRKPSYEEFFSVALFKEIENFIGRPKSEYRVVSIGLHPGISLYNGFYTLDGYFTNFSLAHKKAFRKIIAPELEKNEQIRRDYDAWGARCYVFVEELEYGNWLYTKHKNQVVHQLGLNMDAFLELGGEYVFSAVEVKNHKENQMVLLKTFEDSVSAWKIFLYRVEIKSIKS
;
A
#
# COMPACT_ATOMS: atom_id res chain seq x y z
N MET A 1 19.30 34.34 -12.44
CA MET A 1 17.93 34.56 -12.92
C MET A 1 16.86 34.48 -11.82
N PHE A 2 17.04 33.67 -10.77
CA PHE A 2 16.06 33.52 -9.66
C PHE A 2 16.33 34.41 -8.44
N GLU A 3 17.42 35.15 -8.38
CA GLU A 3 17.75 36.04 -7.26
C GLU A 3 16.78 37.23 -7.09
N ASN A 4 16.00 37.54 -8.13
CA ASN A 4 15.04 38.64 -8.12
C ASN A 4 13.56 38.22 -7.94
N ILE A 5 13.26 36.91 -7.79
CA ILE A 5 11.88 36.48 -7.56
C ILE A 5 11.66 36.36 -6.05
N GLU A 6 10.68 37.11 -5.52
CA GLU A 6 10.30 36.98 -4.11
C GLU A 6 9.94 35.53 -3.76
N PHE A 7 10.41 35.06 -2.61
CA PHE A 7 10.11 33.70 -2.12
C PHE A 7 8.61 33.40 -2.07
N LYS A 8 7.75 34.40 -1.81
CA LYS A 8 6.30 34.26 -1.86
C LYS A 8 5.81 33.85 -3.23
N THR A 9 6.38 34.40 -4.29
CA THR A 9 6.04 34.08 -5.70
C THR A 9 6.47 32.66 -6.04
N LEU A 10 7.68 32.25 -5.65
CA LEU A 10 8.16 30.87 -5.85
C LEU A 10 7.28 29.85 -5.12
N ASN A 11 6.82 30.15 -3.91
CA ASN A 11 5.91 29.29 -3.18
C ASN A 11 4.55 29.16 -3.89
N LYS A 12 4.00 30.24 -4.42
CA LYS A 12 2.77 30.21 -5.23
C LYS A 12 2.95 29.36 -6.50
N ILE A 13 4.08 29.50 -7.18
CA ILE A 13 4.41 28.68 -8.36
C ILE A 13 4.49 27.19 -7.97
N ALA A 14 5.16 26.85 -6.88
CA ALA A 14 5.26 25.46 -6.42
C ALA A 14 3.87 24.86 -6.08
N LEU A 15 3.01 25.63 -5.39
CA LEU A 15 1.65 25.21 -5.10
C LEU A 15 0.79 25.06 -6.37
N PHE A 16 0.98 25.95 -7.35
CA PHE A 16 0.32 25.85 -8.65
C PHE A 16 0.76 24.60 -9.41
N ILE A 17 2.07 24.29 -9.42
CA ILE A 17 2.57 23.05 -10.05
C ILE A 17 2.02 21.82 -9.33
N LEU A 18 1.93 21.84 -8.00
CA LEU A 18 1.31 20.74 -7.25
C LEU A 18 -0.19 20.60 -7.58
N ALA A 19 -0.92 21.72 -7.68
CA ALA A 19 -2.32 21.71 -8.09
C ALA A 19 -2.48 21.17 -9.52
N LEU A 20 -1.59 21.54 -10.44
CA LEU A 20 -1.55 21.01 -11.81
C LEU A 20 -1.27 19.50 -11.81
N TYR A 21 -0.36 19.01 -10.95
CA TYR A 21 -0.12 17.57 -10.78
C TYR A 21 -1.36 16.82 -10.29
N LEU A 22 -2.15 17.41 -9.42
CA LEU A 22 -3.38 16.81 -8.89
C LEU A 22 -4.61 16.99 -9.80
N SER A 23 -4.54 17.86 -10.81
CA SER A 23 -5.67 18.15 -11.68
C SER A 23 -6.25 16.95 -12.43
N PRO A 24 -5.48 15.90 -12.84
CA PRO A 24 -6.04 14.72 -13.47
C PRO A 24 -7.07 13.98 -12.60
N LEU A 25 -6.99 14.07 -11.28
CA LEU A 25 -7.97 13.48 -10.36
C LEU A 25 -9.38 14.06 -10.57
N PHE A 26 -9.45 15.33 -10.99
CA PHE A 26 -10.69 16.03 -11.23
C PHE A 26 -11.11 15.97 -12.71
N ILE A 27 -10.14 16.06 -13.63
CA ILE A 27 -10.40 16.08 -15.08
C ILE A 27 -10.83 14.70 -15.57
N LEU A 28 -10.13 13.65 -15.15
CA LEU A 28 -10.43 12.26 -15.53
C LEU A 28 -11.54 11.67 -14.64
N GLY A 29 -11.62 12.11 -13.39
CA GLY A 29 -12.56 11.52 -12.45
C GLY A 29 -12.36 9.99 -12.36
N GLN A 30 -13.44 9.24 -12.47
CA GLN A 30 -13.42 7.78 -12.42
C GLN A 30 -12.78 7.10 -13.63
N ALA A 31 -12.58 7.84 -14.74
CA ALA A 31 -11.78 7.38 -15.88
C ALA A 31 -10.27 7.38 -15.61
N GLY A 32 -9.82 7.88 -14.45
CA GLY A 32 -8.42 7.81 -13.99
C GLY A 32 -8.01 6.38 -13.62
N HIS A 33 -6.71 6.08 -13.80
CA HIS A 33 -6.14 4.77 -13.48
C HIS A 33 -5.50 4.80 -12.08
N PHE A 34 -5.83 3.83 -11.23
CA PHE A 34 -5.31 3.72 -9.87
C PHE A 34 -4.63 2.36 -9.66
N GLY A 35 -3.75 2.28 -8.67
CA GLY A 35 -3.14 1.01 -8.28
C GLY A 35 -4.20 0.00 -7.84
N ILE A 36 -4.29 -1.14 -8.55
CA ILE A 36 -5.30 -2.16 -8.26
C ILE A 36 -4.88 -2.99 -7.06
N HIS A 37 -3.74 -3.67 -7.15
CA HIS A 37 -3.26 -4.54 -6.08
C HIS A 37 -2.88 -3.75 -4.83
N ASP A 38 -3.37 -4.16 -3.66
CA ASP A 38 -3.26 -3.47 -2.36
C ASP A 38 -3.79 -2.01 -2.36
N GLY A 39 -4.45 -1.60 -3.45
CA GLY A 39 -5.09 -0.31 -3.62
C GLY A 39 -6.59 -0.46 -3.73
N LEU A 40 -7.11 -0.47 -4.97
CA LEU A 40 -8.53 -0.64 -5.24
C LEU A 40 -9.04 -2.01 -4.75
N ALA A 41 -8.21 -3.05 -4.88
CA ALA A 41 -8.50 -4.38 -4.40
C ALA A 41 -7.70 -4.69 -3.12
N GLY A 42 -8.39 -5.07 -2.06
CA GLY A 42 -7.86 -5.47 -0.76
C GLY A 42 -7.96 -4.42 0.35
N LYS A 43 -7.91 -3.12 0.06
CA LYS A 43 -8.12 -2.07 1.08
C LYS A 43 -9.34 -1.22 0.78
N HIS A 44 -9.51 -0.77 -0.47
CA HIS A 44 -10.61 0.11 -0.84
C HIS A 44 -11.98 -0.60 -0.78
N ASP A 45 -12.06 -1.80 -1.36
CA ASP A 45 -13.23 -2.67 -1.30
C ASP A 45 -13.58 -3.06 0.15
N THR A 46 -12.58 -3.41 0.96
CA THR A 46 -12.77 -3.77 2.38
C THR A 46 -13.30 -2.61 3.21
N LEU A 47 -12.76 -1.40 3.02
CA LEU A 47 -13.26 -0.20 3.72
C LEU A 47 -14.68 0.14 3.30
N LYS A 48 -15.01 -0.06 2.02
CA LYS A 48 -16.39 0.12 1.54
C LYS A 48 -17.35 -0.86 2.20
N VAL A 49 -16.98 -2.14 2.26
CA VAL A 49 -17.79 -3.16 2.95
C VAL A 49 -18.04 -2.77 4.40
N LEU A 50 -17.02 -2.32 5.12
CA LEU A 50 -17.19 -1.87 6.50
C LEU A 50 -18.06 -0.61 6.60
N SER A 51 -17.84 0.36 5.71
CA SER A 51 -18.64 1.59 5.65
C SER A 51 -20.13 1.31 5.42
N ASP A 52 -20.44 0.35 4.55
CA ASP A 52 -21.81 0.01 4.17
C ASP A 52 -22.49 -0.94 5.17
N SER A 53 -21.73 -1.63 6.00
CA SER A 53 -22.23 -2.66 6.91
C SER A 53 -23.11 -2.12 8.06
N GLY A 54 -22.98 -0.83 8.40
CA GLY A 54 -23.56 -0.25 9.61
C GLY A 54 -22.82 -0.59 10.91
N GLU A 55 -21.78 -1.42 10.82
CA GLU A 55 -21.05 -2.00 11.97
C GLU A 55 -19.70 -1.32 12.23
N ILE A 56 -19.56 -0.04 11.88
CA ILE A 56 -18.31 0.70 12.14
C ILE A 56 -17.91 0.62 13.62
N PHE A 57 -18.88 0.74 14.52
CA PHE A 57 -18.72 0.64 15.98
C PHE A 57 -19.16 -0.71 16.55
N GLY A 58 -19.42 -1.69 15.68
CA GLY A 58 -19.85 -3.04 16.10
C GLY A 58 -18.87 -3.67 17.10
N ASP A 59 -19.38 -4.56 17.94
CA ASP A 59 -18.59 -5.29 18.91
C ASP A 59 -17.47 -6.09 18.25
N HIS A 60 -16.46 -6.47 19.03
CA HIS A 60 -15.26 -7.14 18.52
C HIS A 60 -15.57 -8.40 17.69
N ASN A 61 -16.55 -9.19 18.12
CA ASN A 61 -16.93 -10.45 17.49
C ASN A 61 -18.13 -10.34 16.55
N THR A 62 -18.70 -9.13 16.36
CA THR A 62 -19.76 -8.92 15.35
C THR A 62 -19.27 -9.38 14.00
N THR A 63 -20.04 -10.24 13.34
CA THR A 63 -19.69 -10.77 12.04
C THR A 63 -20.09 -9.80 10.93
N ILE A 64 -19.17 -9.47 10.05
CA ILE A 64 -19.44 -8.76 8.79
C ILE A 64 -19.61 -9.82 7.69
N PRO A 65 -20.86 -10.13 7.28
CA PRO A 65 -21.13 -11.34 6.50
C PRO A 65 -20.81 -11.24 5.01
N ALA A 66 -20.58 -10.02 4.50
CA ALA A 66 -20.44 -9.79 3.06
C ALA A 66 -19.14 -10.36 2.46
N MET A 67 -18.09 -10.54 3.24
CA MET A 67 -16.76 -10.92 2.78
C MET A 67 -16.31 -12.24 3.38
N LEU A 68 -15.74 -13.15 2.54
CA LEU A 68 -15.13 -14.41 2.97
C LEU A 68 -16.06 -15.23 3.89
N ASN A 69 -17.36 -15.26 3.55
CA ASN A 69 -18.43 -15.90 4.31
C ASN A 69 -18.56 -15.41 5.76
N GLY A 70 -18.09 -14.23 6.05
CA GLY A 70 -18.12 -13.58 7.36
C GLY A 70 -16.74 -13.43 8.00
N VAL A 71 -16.43 -12.18 8.37
CA VAL A 71 -15.21 -11.84 9.11
C VAL A 71 -15.59 -11.11 10.39
N PRO A 72 -14.85 -11.28 11.49
CA PRO A 72 -15.10 -10.53 12.71
C PRO A 72 -14.83 -9.04 12.48
N ARG A 73 -15.64 -8.17 13.09
CA ARG A 73 -15.47 -6.71 13.00
C ARG A 73 -14.05 -6.27 13.38
N SER A 74 -13.46 -6.86 14.39
CA SER A 74 -12.10 -6.53 14.84
C SER A 74 -11.00 -6.85 13.83
N SER A 75 -11.26 -7.71 12.85
CA SER A 75 -10.28 -8.03 11.81
C SER A 75 -10.14 -6.93 10.75
N MET A 76 -11.10 -5.99 10.66
CA MET A 76 -11.17 -4.96 9.60
C MET A 76 -10.50 -3.62 9.95
N GLY A 77 -9.74 -3.56 11.04
CA GLY A 77 -9.15 -2.32 11.55
C GLY A 77 -10.13 -1.52 12.41
N SER A 78 -9.67 -0.39 12.93
CA SER A 78 -10.48 0.39 13.87
C SER A 78 -11.27 1.50 13.19
N GLU A 79 -12.28 2.00 13.91
CA GLU A 79 -13.05 3.19 13.60
C GLU A 79 -12.22 4.49 13.63
N PHE A 80 -10.98 4.42 14.08
CA PHE A 80 -10.06 5.56 14.09
C PHE A 80 -9.32 5.77 12.75
N ASP A 81 -9.53 4.91 11.75
CA ASP A 81 -8.97 5.09 10.40
C ASP A 81 -9.69 6.25 9.69
N SER A 82 -8.97 7.36 9.43
CA SER A 82 -9.54 8.53 8.74
C SER A 82 -10.02 8.21 7.33
N MET A 83 -9.43 7.23 6.63
CA MET A 83 -9.87 6.84 5.30
C MET A 83 -11.28 6.22 5.34
N LEU A 84 -11.61 5.50 6.40
CA LEU A 84 -12.96 4.95 6.62
C LEU A 84 -13.99 6.09 6.69
N TRP A 85 -13.71 7.16 7.44
CA TRP A 85 -14.62 8.30 7.57
C TRP A 85 -14.73 9.12 6.29
N LEU A 86 -13.62 9.30 5.57
CA LEU A 86 -13.69 9.93 4.25
C LEU A 86 -14.63 9.14 3.33
N MET A 87 -14.53 7.80 3.36
CA MET A 87 -15.38 6.93 2.54
C MET A 87 -16.84 6.97 2.99
N TYR A 88 -17.09 6.95 4.28
CA TYR A 88 -18.45 7.00 4.84
C TYR A 88 -19.19 8.29 4.48
N PHE A 89 -18.53 9.46 4.60
CA PHE A 89 -19.18 10.75 4.35
C PHE A 89 -19.19 11.20 2.89
N LEU A 90 -18.16 10.85 2.12
CA LEU A 90 -17.98 11.35 0.76
C LEU A 90 -18.26 10.29 -0.32
N GLY A 91 -18.33 9.03 0.07
CA GLY A 91 -18.36 7.91 -0.86
C GLY A 91 -16.96 7.48 -1.34
N PRO A 92 -16.85 6.30 -1.98
CA PRO A 92 -15.56 5.67 -2.24
C PRO A 92 -14.61 6.49 -3.12
N PHE A 93 -15.06 6.97 -4.28
CA PHE A 93 -14.20 7.70 -5.21
C PHE A 93 -13.78 9.11 -4.69
N PRO A 94 -14.70 9.97 -4.20
CA PRO A 94 -14.30 11.25 -3.63
C PRO A 94 -13.37 11.13 -2.43
N ALA A 95 -13.53 10.08 -1.59
CA ALA A 95 -12.62 9.78 -0.49
C ALA A 95 -11.18 9.56 -0.99
N LEU A 96 -11.02 8.83 -2.09
CA LEU A 96 -9.73 8.59 -2.73
C LEU A 96 -9.09 9.91 -3.21
N VAL A 97 -9.88 10.78 -3.84
CA VAL A 97 -9.41 12.10 -4.31
C VAL A 97 -8.94 12.97 -3.15
N VAL A 98 -9.76 13.08 -2.09
CA VAL A 98 -9.41 13.88 -0.90
C VAL A 98 -8.17 13.30 -0.20
N ALA A 99 -8.07 11.98 -0.07
CA ALA A 99 -6.89 11.32 0.46
C ALA A 99 -5.62 11.69 -0.32
N LYS A 100 -5.65 11.63 -1.65
CA LYS A 100 -4.54 12.03 -2.51
C LYS A 100 -4.13 13.48 -2.29
N ILE A 101 -5.08 14.41 -2.23
CA ILE A 101 -4.79 15.83 -1.98
C ILE A 101 -4.08 16.01 -0.63
N ILE A 102 -4.58 15.38 0.43
CA ILE A 102 -3.97 15.46 1.77
C ILE A 102 -2.54 14.91 1.73
N ILE A 103 -2.35 13.74 1.14
CA ILE A 103 -1.06 13.03 1.10
C ILE A 103 -0.01 13.86 0.38
N HIS A 104 -0.29 14.33 -0.84
CA HIS A 104 0.64 15.13 -1.63
C HIS A 104 0.95 16.50 -0.99
N SER A 105 -0.06 17.12 -0.35
CA SER A 105 0.12 18.37 0.39
C SER A 105 1.02 18.17 1.62
N VAL A 106 0.78 17.12 2.41
CA VAL A 106 1.59 16.80 3.59
C VAL A 106 3.03 16.44 3.18
N ALA A 107 3.22 15.71 2.08
CA ALA A 107 4.54 15.42 1.51
C ALA A 107 5.30 16.70 1.19
N PHE A 108 4.65 17.64 0.50
CA PHE A 108 5.25 18.93 0.12
C PHE A 108 5.64 19.77 1.34
N PHE A 109 4.68 20.07 2.22
CA PHE A 109 4.93 20.91 3.39
C PHE A 109 5.90 20.25 4.38
N GLY A 110 5.77 18.93 4.58
CA GLY A 110 6.62 18.17 5.48
C GLY A 110 8.09 18.16 5.04
N MET A 111 8.34 17.85 3.77
CA MET A 111 9.70 17.84 3.23
C MET A 111 10.31 19.26 3.23
N HIS A 112 9.54 20.27 2.83
CA HIS A 112 10.02 21.66 2.87
C HIS A 112 10.43 22.08 4.29
N ARG A 113 9.58 21.84 5.28
CA ARG A 113 9.88 22.16 6.69
C ARG A 113 11.11 21.44 7.20
N LEU A 114 11.19 20.12 6.96
CA LEU A 114 12.33 19.31 7.39
C LEU A 114 13.64 19.84 6.81
N LEU A 115 13.67 20.13 5.52
CA LEU A 115 14.87 20.62 4.84
C LEU A 115 15.29 22.00 5.36
N VAL A 116 14.37 22.95 5.48
CA VAL A 116 14.67 24.31 5.95
C VAL A 116 15.12 24.31 7.40
N ASN A 117 14.42 23.56 8.26
CA ASN A 117 14.65 23.63 9.71
C ASN A 117 15.90 22.85 10.15
N HIS A 118 16.25 21.77 9.44
CA HIS A 118 17.23 20.82 9.95
C HIS A 118 18.40 20.48 9.03
N PHE A 119 18.27 20.68 7.71
CA PHE A 119 19.28 20.22 6.74
C PHE A 119 19.89 21.32 5.88
N LEU A 120 19.09 22.13 5.20
CA LEU A 120 19.57 23.14 4.25
C LEU A 120 19.71 24.53 4.87
N GLY A 121 18.88 24.88 5.87
CA GLY A 121 18.84 26.21 6.44
C GLY A 121 17.96 27.18 5.65
N LYS A 122 17.78 28.39 6.22
CA LYS A 122 16.90 29.41 5.65
C LYS A 122 17.47 30.04 4.37
N GLU A 123 18.79 30.01 4.20
CA GLU A 123 19.52 30.52 3.04
C GLU A 123 19.23 29.74 1.76
N MET A 124 18.79 28.46 1.88
CA MET A 124 18.50 27.58 0.74
C MET A 124 17.00 27.23 0.62
N LYS A 125 16.12 28.15 1.00
CA LYS A 125 14.66 27.95 0.92
C LYS A 125 14.17 27.57 -0.47
N THR A 126 14.72 28.18 -1.51
CA THR A 126 14.34 27.90 -2.91
C THR A 126 14.70 26.48 -3.31
N LEU A 127 15.90 26.01 -2.96
CA LEU A 127 16.30 24.62 -3.18
C LEU A 127 15.40 23.65 -2.41
N SER A 128 15.13 23.98 -1.14
CA SER A 128 14.20 23.19 -0.30
C SER A 128 12.81 23.08 -0.91
N LEU A 129 12.28 24.17 -1.49
CA LEU A 129 10.98 24.21 -2.13
C LEU A 129 10.93 23.29 -3.36
N GLY A 130 11.97 23.34 -4.21
CA GLY A 130 12.07 22.48 -5.38
C GLY A 130 12.16 20.99 -5.04
N VAL A 131 13.02 20.63 -4.07
CA VAL A 131 13.15 19.23 -3.62
C VAL A 131 11.87 18.75 -2.95
N ALA A 132 11.19 19.59 -2.18
CA ALA A 132 9.91 19.26 -1.57
C ALA A 132 8.81 19.01 -2.61
N LEU A 133 8.77 19.83 -3.67
CA LEU A 133 7.86 19.62 -4.79
C LEU A 133 8.17 18.31 -5.51
N ALA A 134 9.46 18.04 -5.79
CA ALA A 134 9.87 16.77 -6.40
C ALA A 134 9.50 15.54 -5.55
N PHE A 135 9.58 15.63 -4.23
CA PHE A 135 9.13 14.58 -3.32
C PHE A 135 7.60 14.44 -3.33
N SER A 136 6.88 15.56 -3.37
CA SER A 136 5.42 15.55 -3.32
C SER A 136 4.77 14.97 -4.59
N VAL A 137 5.40 15.09 -5.76
CA VAL A 137 4.89 14.50 -7.01
C VAL A 137 5.28 13.03 -7.23
N LEU A 138 5.82 12.36 -6.20
CA LEU A 138 5.94 10.91 -6.24
C LEU A 138 4.55 10.26 -6.28
N PRO A 139 4.40 9.07 -6.86
CA PRO A 139 3.11 8.38 -6.96
C PRO A 139 2.67 7.81 -5.60
N HIS A 140 2.29 8.66 -4.65
CA HIS A 140 1.85 8.25 -3.32
C HIS A 140 0.56 7.43 -3.35
N TYR A 141 0.54 6.30 -2.64
CA TYR A 141 -0.61 5.42 -2.53
C TYR A 141 -1.65 5.98 -1.56
N ALA A 142 -2.91 6.10 -2.00
CA ALA A 142 -3.96 6.66 -1.16
C ALA A 142 -4.27 5.82 0.07
N HIS A 143 -4.27 4.50 -0.09
CA HIS A 143 -4.69 3.57 0.97
C HIS A 143 -3.66 3.36 2.09
N PHE A 144 -2.41 3.77 1.90
CA PHE A 144 -1.42 3.83 2.98
C PHE A 144 -1.40 5.19 3.67
N GLY A 145 -2.23 6.11 3.20
CA GLY A 145 -2.38 7.42 3.76
C GLY A 145 -1.02 8.13 3.90
N LEU A 146 -0.76 8.60 5.10
CA LEU A 146 0.43 9.37 5.42
C LEU A 146 1.68 8.53 5.76
N SER A 147 1.62 7.20 5.66
CA SER A 147 2.72 6.32 6.13
C SER A 147 4.08 6.60 5.51
N VAL A 148 4.13 7.08 4.25
CA VAL A 148 5.37 7.51 3.58
C VAL A 148 5.44 9.03 3.50
N ALA A 149 4.37 9.66 3.07
CA ALA A 149 4.31 11.10 2.79
C ALA A 149 4.57 11.99 4.02
N ALA A 150 4.13 11.57 5.21
CA ALA A 150 4.28 12.34 6.44
C ALA A 150 5.60 12.09 7.18
N GLN A 151 6.44 11.15 6.77
CA GLN A 151 7.72 10.89 7.44
C GLN A 151 8.57 12.16 7.62
N PRO A 152 8.74 13.01 6.58
CA PRO A 152 9.49 14.26 6.75
C PRO A 152 8.87 15.20 7.79
N LEU A 153 7.53 15.31 7.83
CA LEU A 153 6.82 16.16 8.76
C LEU A 153 6.92 15.65 10.20
N VAL A 154 6.82 14.34 10.39
CA VAL A 154 6.99 13.68 11.69
C VAL A 154 8.43 13.84 12.19
N LEU A 155 9.42 13.63 11.31
CA LEU A 155 10.83 13.80 11.66
C LEU A 155 11.14 15.26 12.01
N ASP A 156 10.63 16.25 11.25
CA ASP A 156 10.74 17.69 11.59
C ASP A 156 10.15 17.96 12.99
N SER A 157 8.99 17.37 13.29
CA SER A 157 8.31 17.57 14.59
C SER A 157 9.13 17.00 15.74
N PHE A 158 9.61 15.77 15.65
CA PHE A 158 10.49 15.16 16.66
C PHE A 158 11.79 15.95 16.85
N MET A 159 12.47 16.32 15.77
CA MET A 159 13.72 17.08 15.84
C MET A 159 13.50 18.47 16.46
N THR A 160 12.37 19.11 16.18
CA THR A 160 12.00 20.41 16.76
C THR A 160 11.70 20.29 18.25
N ILE A 161 10.92 19.28 18.67
CA ILE A 161 10.61 19.03 20.09
C ILE A 161 11.89 18.69 20.87
N ARG A 162 12.76 17.84 20.31
CA ARG A 162 14.06 17.48 20.90
C ARG A 162 14.92 18.70 21.20
N ARG A 163 14.95 19.70 20.28
CA ARG A 163 15.82 20.87 20.39
C ARG A 163 15.26 21.99 21.27
N SER A 164 13.97 22.27 21.13
CA SER A 164 13.34 23.46 21.73
C SER A 164 12.06 23.19 22.50
N GLY A 165 11.65 21.92 22.65
CA GLY A 165 10.36 21.55 23.23
C GLY A 165 9.19 21.62 22.27
N GLY A 166 9.43 22.11 21.05
CA GLY A 166 8.43 22.17 19.98
C GLY A 166 7.39 23.28 20.15
N ARG A 167 6.68 23.56 19.06
CA ARG A 167 5.45 24.35 19.06
C ARG A 167 4.26 23.38 19.18
N TRP A 168 3.09 23.89 19.57
CA TRP A 168 1.85 23.09 19.61
C TRP A 168 1.58 22.33 18.29
N THR A 169 1.93 22.95 17.13
CA THR A 169 1.79 22.31 15.81
C THR A 169 2.65 21.06 15.64
N SER A 170 3.84 20.98 16.26
CA SER A 170 4.67 19.78 16.22
C SER A 170 4.04 18.63 17.01
N TRP A 171 3.42 18.93 18.14
CA TRP A 171 2.66 17.95 18.92
C TRP A 171 1.40 17.49 18.19
N LEU A 172 0.67 18.43 17.57
CA LEU A 172 -0.52 18.12 16.78
C LEU A 172 -0.22 17.14 15.64
N VAL A 173 0.91 17.32 14.93
CA VAL A 173 1.35 16.39 13.88
C VAL A 173 1.53 14.98 14.42
N LEU A 174 2.19 14.82 15.58
CA LEU A 174 2.43 13.49 16.17
C LEU A 174 1.15 12.81 16.63
N VAL A 175 0.13 13.58 16.97
CA VAL A 175 -1.20 13.07 17.37
C VAL A 175 -2.06 12.75 16.15
N LEU A 176 -2.06 13.58 15.09
CA LEU A 176 -2.98 13.43 13.96
C LEU A 176 -2.52 12.42 12.90
N VAL A 177 -1.20 12.32 12.66
CA VAL A 177 -0.67 11.41 11.63
C VAL A 177 -1.07 9.94 11.84
N PRO A 178 -1.10 9.40 13.06
CA PRO A 178 -1.53 8.02 13.30
C PRO A 178 -2.93 7.67 12.77
N PHE A 179 -3.89 8.59 12.82
CA PHE A 179 -5.26 8.36 12.35
C PHE A 179 -5.37 8.14 10.82
N PHE A 180 -4.35 8.54 10.07
CA PHE A 180 -4.33 8.40 8.62
C PHE A 180 -3.07 7.68 8.13
N SER A 181 -2.52 6.78 8.93
CA SER A 181 -1.31 6.02 8.58
C SER A 181 -1.27 4.68 9.32
N ALA A 182 -0.41 3.78 8.88
CA ALA A 182 -0.20 2.49 9.52
C ALA A 182 1.15 2.45 10.25
N LEU A 183 1.14 2.04 11.51
CA LEU A 183 2.32 1.95 12.38
C LEU A 183 3.43 1.09 11.76
N TYR A 184 3.08 -0.07 11.23
CA TYR A 184 4.03 -1.11 10.81
C TYR A 184 4.78 -0.80 9.51
N TYR A 185 4.32 0.18 8.71
CA TYR A 185 5.04 0.52 7.47
C TYR A 185 6.30 1.33 7.72
N SER A 186 6.27 2.34 8.60
CA SER A 186 7.45 3.19 8.81
C SER A 186 7.55 3.75 10.22
N PHE A 187 6.43 4.08 10.85
CA PHE A 187 6.45 4.83 12.11
C PHE A 187 6.96 4.01 13.29
N LEU A 188 6.78 2.69 13.29
CA LEU A 188 7.42 1.81 14.27
C LEU A 188 8.95 2.01 14.28
N TYR A 189 9.56 2.05 13.10
CA TYR A 189 11.02 2.22 12.97
C TYR A 189 11.47 3.64 13.35
N ILE A 190 10.67 4.65 12.99
CA ILE A 190 10.93 6.04 13.41
C ILE A 190 10.85 6.14 14.94
N LEU A 191 9.85 5.56 15.58
CA LEU A 191 9.70 5.56 17.04
C LEU A 191 10.86 4.83 17.74
N ILE A 192 11.26 3.66 17.23
CA ILE A 192 12.43 2.93 17.75
C ILE A 192 13.69 3.81 17.60
N PHE A 193 13.91 4.41 16.43
CA PHE A 193 15.05 5.28 16.20
C PHE A 193 15.03 6.52 17.10
N MET A 194 13.87 7.15 17.29
CA MET A 194 13.75 8.28 18.22
C MET A 194 14.02 7.86 19.68
N GLY A 195 13.61 6.64 20.07
CA GLY A 195 13.97 6.06 21.35
C GLY A 195 15.47 5.88 21.55
N LEU A 196 16.16 5.38 20.52
CA LEU A 196 17.63 5.24 20.53
C LEU A 196 18.32 6.62 20.62
N VAL A 197 17.81 7.62 19.90
CA VAL A 197 18.32 9.00 19.98
C VAL A 197 18.09 9.59 21.37
N LEU A 198 16.93 9.35 21.98
CA LEU A 198 16.65 9.78 23.36
C LEU A 198 17.61 9.13 24.36
N GLY A 199 17.84 7.82 24.24
CA GLY A 199 18.80 7.07 25.08
C GLY A 199 20.24 7.60 24.93
N TYR A 200 20.68 7.83 23.69
CA TYR A 200 21.98 8.44 23.41
C TYR A 200 22.10 9.84 24.03
N ASP A 201 21.08 10.69 23.89
CA ASP A 201 21.08 12.03 24.48
C ASP A 201 21.13 11.98 26.01
N ALA A 202 20.36 11.08 26.60
CA ALA A 202 20.33 10.90 28.07
C ALA A 202 21.69 10.43 28.59
N PHE A 203 22.33 9.46 27.90
CA PHE A 203 23.67 8.98 28.25
C PHE A 203 24.72 10.09 28.12
N ARG A 204 24.72 10.80 26.98
CA ARG A 204 25.73 11.85 26.71
C ARG A 204 25.61 13.06 27.65
N ASN A 205 24.38 13.48 27.97
CA ASN A 205 24.12 14.72 28.71
C ASN A 205 23.84 14.46 30.20
N ASN A 206 23.84 13.21 30.66
CA ASN A 206 23.39 12.76 31.99
C ASN A 206 22.03 13.35 32.42
N LYS A 207 21.14 13.61 31.43
CA LYS A 207 19.85 14.24 31.65
C LYS A 207 18.83 13.75 30.61
N LEU A 208 17.67 13.31 31.08
CA LEU A 208 16.57 12.90 30.23
C LEU A 208 15.79 14.10 29.69
N ASN A 209 15.55 14.12 28.37
CA ASN A 209 14.69 15.12 27.74
C ASN A 209 13.21 14.68 27.83
N TRP A 210 12.53 15.10 28.91
CA TRP A 210 11.15 14.72 29.19
C TRP A 210 10.16 15.13 28.09
N LYS A 211 10.38 16.27 27.42
CA LYS A 211 9.52 16.70 26.31
C LYS A 211 9.67 15.78 25.10
N PHE A 212 10.90 15.36 24.81
CA PHE A 212 11.16 14.45 23.73
C PHE A 212 10.64 13.03 24.03
N LEU A 213 10.79 12.55 25.27
CA LEU A 213 10.16 11.32 25.75
C LEU A 213 8.64 11.41 25.62
N GLY A 214 8.02 12.50 26.09
CA GLY A 214 6.59 12.74 25.99
C GLY A 214 6.09 12.70 24.54
N ALA A 215 6.86 13.23 23.59
CA ALA A 215 6.53 13.18 22.17
C ALA A 215 6.52 11.73 21.62
N ILE A 216 7.53 10.93 21.97
CA ILE A 216 7.60 9.51 21.59
C ILE A 216 6.41 8.75 22.18
N VAL A 217 6.16 8.92 23.49
CA VAL A 217 5.06 8.26 24.19
C VAL A 217 3.72 8.69 23.61
N SER A 218 3.49 9.99 23.36
CA SER A 218 2.22 10.48 22.80
C SER A 218 1.91 9.83 21.44
N MET A 219 2.87 9.82 20.51
CA MET A 219 2.64 9.20 19.20
C MET A 219 2.44 7.69 19.31
N SER A 220 3.21 7.02 20.18
CA SER A 220 3.06 5.58 20.43
C SER A 220 1.67 5.24 21.00
N MET A 221 1.19 6.02 21.98
CA MET A 221 -0.13 5.80 22.59
C MET A 221 -1.26 6.01 21.58
N VAL A 222 -1.16 7.02 20.69
CA VAL A 222 -2.17 7.22 19.65
C VAL A 222 -2.15 6.07 18.64
N PHE A 223 -0.98 5.56 18.27
CA PHE A 223 -0.92 4.37 17.42
C PHE A 223 -1.51 3.12 18.09
N LEU A 224 -1.26 2.91 19.38
CA LEU A 224 -1.89 1.82 20.12
C LEU A 224 -3.42 1.98 20.15
N LEU A 225 -3.91 3.21 20.30
CA LEU A 225 -5.34 3.51 20.20
C LEU A 225 -5.89 3.20 18.79
N VAL A 226 -5.21 3.62 17.75
CA VAL A 226 -5.66 3.37 16.35
C VAL A 226 -5.63 1.87 16.02
N GLU A 227 -4.67 1.14 16.53
CA GLU A 227 -4.49 -0.31 16.25
C GLU A 227 -5.17 -1.21 17.30
N TYR A 228 -5.96 -0.68 18.23
CA TYR A 228 -6.46 -1.42 19.39
C TYR A 228 -7.26 -2.69 19.02
N ARG A 229 -8.01 -2.65 17.92
CA ARG A 229 -8.77 -3.83 17.44
C ARG A 229 -7.84 -4.94 16.95
N ASN A 230 -6.79 -4.59 16.22
CA ASN A 230 -5.77 -5.55 15.79
C ASN A 230 -5.02 -6.14 16.99
N ILE A 231 -4.72 -5.30 18.00
CA ILE A 231 -4.08 -5.74 19.25
C ILE A 231 -5.03 -6.68 20.02
N PHE A 232 -6.31 -6.31 20.12
CA PHE A 232 -7.32 -7.15 20.76
C PHE A 232 -7.43 -8.53 20.10
N MET A 233 -7.52 -8.57 18.76
CA MET A 233 -7.58 -9.83 18.00
C MET A 233 -6.34 -10.70 18.23
N MET A 234 -5.17 -10.09 18.33
CA MET A 234 -3.91 -10.82 18.50
C MET A 234 -3.73 -11.39 19.91
N LEU A 235 -4.21 -10.66 20.95
CA LEU A 235 -3.91 -10.98 22.35
C LEU A 235 -5.09 -11.64 23.10
N PHE A 236 -6.33 -11.33 22.75
CA PHE A 236 -7.49 -11.66 23.56
C PHE A 236 -8.57 -12.48 22.83
N ASN A 237 -8.56 -12.55 21.51
CA ASN A 237 -9.57 -13.32 20.79
C ASN A 237 -9.14 -14.78 20.62
N VAL A 238 -9.49 -15.59 21.60
CA VAL A 238 -9.11 -17.03 21.66
C VAL A 238 -9.92 -17.88 20.67
N ASP A 239 -11.15 -17.46 20.36
CA ASP A 239 -12.08 -18.24 19.52
C ASP A 239 -11.82 -18.05 18.01
N PHE A 240 -11.10 -16.98 17.63
CA PHE A 240 -10.78 -16.67 16.26
C PHE A 240 -9.36 -17.07 15.90
N VAL A 241 -9.23 -18.18 15.19
CA VAL A 241 -7.93 -18.60 14.63
C VAL A 241 -7.73 -17.92 13.28
N SER A 242 -6.82 -16.96 13.24
CA SER A 242 -6.47 -16.24 12.02
C SER A 242 -5.73 -17.12 11.03
N VAL A 243 -5.95 -16.89 9.74
CA VAL A 243 -5.14 -17.49 8.66
C VAL A 243 -3.63 -17.28 8.87
N ARG A 244 -3.23 -16.24 9.59
CA ARG A 244 -1.83 -15.92 9.92
C ARG A 244 -1.18 -16.88 10.92
N GLU A 245 -1.95 -17.75 11.57
CA GLU A 245 -1.36 -18.77 12.45
C GLU A 245 -0.57 -19.82 11.66
N GLU A 246 -1.07 -20.19 10.47
CA GLU A 246 -0.39 -21.17 9.61
C GLU A 246 0.33 -20.53 8.42
N PHE A 247 -0.20 -19.43 7.88
CA PHE A 247 0.27 -18.83 6.63
C PHE A 247 0.91 -17.46 6.85
N SER A 248 1.95 -17.19 6.10
CA SER A 248 2.54 -15.85 6.07
C SER A 248 1.64 -14.87 5.32
N VAL A 249 1.83 -13.56 5.56
CA VAL A 249 1.05 -12.49 4.89
C VAL A 249 1.27 -12.47 3.37
N GLY A 250 2.43 -12.88 2.93
CA GLY A 250 2.80 -13.04 1.52
C GLY A 250 3.55 -14.34 1.32
N ALA A 251 3.77 -14.75 0.09
CA ALA A 251 4.62 -15.88 -0.22
C ALA A 251 5.98 -15.66 0.47
N SER A 252 6.19 -16.30 1.60
CA SER A 252 7.45 -16.25 2.33
C SER A 252 8.45 -17.14 1.58
N GLN A 253 8.92 -16.64 0.45
CA GLN A 253 10.05 -17.26 -0.19
C GLN A 253 11.27 -16.85 0.62
N ASN A 254 11.81 -17.79 1.37
CA ASN A 254 13.17 -17.67 1.82
C ASN A 254 14.05 -17.75 0.59
N HIS A 255 14.83 -16.72 0.39
CA HIS A 255 15.68 -16.59 -0.79
C HIS A 255 17.11 -16.97 -0.42
N SER A 256 17.83 -17.58 -1.37
CA SER A 256 19.26 -17.77 -1.21
C SER A 256 19.98 -16.46 -0.89
N ILE A 257 21.09 -16.54 -0.19
CA ILE A 257 21.89 -15.35 0.17
C ILE A 257 22.25 -14.53 -1.05
N SER A 258 22.66 -15.18 -2.15
CA SER A 258 23.02 -14.53 -3.41
C SER A 258 21.84 -13.74 -4.01
N TYR A 259 20.64 -14.31 -4.01
CA TYR A 259 19.43 -13.62 -4.45
C TYR A 259 19.08 -12.45 -3.53
N SER A 260 19.27 -12.60 -2.22
CA SER A 260 19.01 -11.53 -1.25
C SER A 260 19.97 -10.35 -1.44
N ILE A 261 21.26 -10.61 -1.69
CA ILE A 261 22.25 -9.59 -2.04
C ILE A 261 21.87 -8.88 -3.35
N TYR A 262 21.51 -9.64 -4.38
CA TYR A 262 21.02 -9.07 -5.65
C TYR A 262 19.82 -8.15 -5.42
N ARG A 263 18.85 -8.57 -4.61
CA ARG A 263 17.67 -7.77 -4.26
C ARG A 263 18.03 -6.49 -3.50
N ALA A 264 19.01 -6.55 -2.58
CA ALA A 264 19.50 -5.37 -1.86
C ALA A 264 20.12 -4.35 -2.83
N ILE A 265 21.02 -4.80 -3.70
CA ILE A 265 21.65 -3.96 -4.73
C ILE A 265 20.59 -3.36 -5.66
N LYS A 266 19.65 -4.19 -6.12
CA LYS A 266 18.55 -3.74 -6.97
C LYS A 266 17.71 -2.67 -6.27
N SER A 267 17.41 -2.83 -4.98
CA SER A 267 16.67 -1.83 -4.20
C SER A 267 17.42 -0.51 -4.08
N ILE A 268 18.74 -0.53 -3.89
CA ILE A 268 19.57 0.67 -3.87
C ILE A 268 19.53 1.38 -5.23
N LEU A 269 19.71 0.64 -6.32
CA LEU A 269 19.85 1.21 -7.67
C LEU A 269 18.52 1.72 -8.24
N HIS A 270 17.43 0.96 -8.04
CA HIS A 270 16.12 1.28 -8.63
C HIS A 270 15.21 2.06 -7.70
N GLY A 271 15.58 2.16 -6.43
CA GLY A 271 14.78 2.76 -5.40
C GLY A 271 13.54 1.94 -5.03
N PHE A 272 12.94 2.36 -3.94
CA PHE A 272 11.70 1.77 -3.45
C PHE A 272 10.77 2.91 -3.08
N VAL A 273 10.00 3.37 -4.05
CA VAL A 273 9.08 4.49 -3.81
C VAL A 273 7.84 4.00 -3.10
N TYR A 274 7.47 2.75 -3.33
CA TYR A 274 6.39 2.03 -2.64
C TYR A 274 6.75 0.58 -2.46
N SER A 275 6.18 0.00 -1.45
CA SER A 275 6.15 -1.44 -1.23
C SER A 275 5.66 -2.24 -2.41
N GLN A 276 5.10 -1.59 -3.40
CA GLN A 276 4.21 -2.27 -4.29
C GLN A 276 4.75 -2.30 -5.69
N HIS A 277 4.79 -3.41 -6.14
CA HIS A 277 5.15 -4.15 -7.32
C HIS A 277 5.25 -3.40 -8.66
N ASP A 278 4.68 -2.20 -8.80
CA ASP A 278 4.46 -1.62 -10.11
C ASP A 278 5.16 -0.30 -10.41
N VAL A 279 5.87 0.25 -9.45
CA VAL A 279 6.47 1.58 -9.66
C VAL A 279 7.99 1.52 -9.48
N ASN A 280 8.65 0.92 -10.46
CA ASN A 280 10.08 1.09 -10.69
C ASN A 280 10.33 2.53 -11.18
N LEU A 281 10.17 3.52 -10.32
CA LEU A 281 10.58 4.87 -10.63
C LEU A 281 12.07 4.99 -10.38
N SER A 282 12.83 4.54 -11.34
CA SER A 282 14.29 4.50 -11.34
C SER A 282 14.96 5.86 -11.47
N LEU A 283 14.31 6.92 -10.98
CA LEU A 283 14.94 8.24 -10.93
C LEU A 283 16.06 8.33 -9.95
N GLN A 284 16.05 7.49 -8.94
CA GLN A 284 17.19 7.33 -8.09
C GLN A 284 18.42 6.94 -8.91
N THR A 285 18.28 6.02 -9.86
CA THR A 285 19.40 5.60 -10.71
C THR A 285 19.93 6.73 -11.59
N PHE A 286 19.05 7.52 -12.22
CA PHE A 286 19.47 8.46 -13.26
C PHE A 286 19.73 9.88 -12.75
N ILE A 287 19.19 10.29 -11.61
CA ILE A 287 19.31 11.64 -11.09
C ILE A 287 19.89 11.64 -9.68
N ILE A 288 19.26 10.92 -8.75
CA ILE A 288 19.59 10.99 -7.33
C ILE A 288 20.92 10.29 -7.03
N ILE A 289 21.14 9.07 -7.56
CA ILE A 289 22.40 8.34 -7.35
C ILE A 289 23.61 9.09 -7.96
N PRO A 290 23.60 9.55 -9.22
CA PRO A 290 24.68 10.36 -9.75
C PRO A 290 24.92 11.64 -8.93
N SER A 291 23.83 12.28 -8.46
CA SER A 291 23.96 13.44 -7.57
C SER A 291 24.65 13.08 -6.24
N ALA A 292 24.32 11.92 -5.67
CA ALA A 292 24.95 11.43 -4.45
C ALA A 292 26.44 11.09 -4.66
N VAL A 293 26.80 10.50 -5.80
CA VAL A 293 28.20 10.22 -6.17
C VAL A 293 28.99 11.50 -6.30
N ILE A 294 28.44 12.52 -6.98
CA ILE A 294 29.08 13.85 -7.08
C ILE A 294 29.21 14.46 -5.69
N GLY A 295 28.17 14.36 -4.85
CA GLY A 295 28.22 14.82 -3.46
C GLY A 295 29.33 14.16 -2.65
N LEU A 296 29.49 12.84 -2.77
CA LEU A 296 30.57 12.07 -2.15
C LEU A 296 31.94 12.56 -2.65
N PHE A 297 32.10 12.69 -3.97
CA PHE A 297 33.35 13.22 -4.54
C PHE A 297 33.71 14.59 -3.95
N ILE A 298 32.77 15.54 -3.89
CA ILE A 298 32.98 16.86 -3.29
C ILE A 298 33.37 16.76 -1.81
N VAL A 299 32.72 15.87 -1.05
CA VAL A 299 33.03 15.67 0.38
C VAL A 299 34.46 15.18 0.57
N PHE A 300 34.90 14.18 -0.21
CA PHE A 300 36.23 13.59 -0.08
C PHE A 300 37.34 14.50 -0.66
N ASP A 301 37.13 15.02 -1.87
CA ASP A 301 38.10 15.89 -2.54
C ASP A 301 38.38 17.16 -1.73
N ARG A 302 37.34 17.83 -1.25
CA ARG A 302 37.43 19.07 -0.48
C ARG A 302 37.50 18.91 1.03
N LYS A 303 37.54 17.67 1.51
CA LYS A 303 37.57 17.30 2.95
C LYS A 303 36.47 18.00 3.77
N ILE A 304 35.27 18.12 3.19
CA ILE A 304 34.13 18.78 3.82
C ILE A 304 33.51 17.84 4.85
N ARG A 305 33.24 18.33 6.06
CA ARG A 305 32.50 17.57 7.08
C ARG A 305 30.99 17.78 6.89
N GLU A 306 30.33 16.83 6.26
CA GLU A 306 28.85 16.80 6.15
C GLU A 306 28.30 15.46 6.71
N PRO A 307 28.32 15.28 8.05
CA PRO A 307 27.98 14.00 8.67
C PRO A 307 26.55 13.58 8.42
N ARG A 308 25.62 14.53 8.20
CA ARG A 308 24.20 14.22 7.92
C ARG A 308 24.03 13.54 6.57
N PHE A 309 24.84 13.92 5.58
CA PHE A 309 24.84 13.30 4.27
C PHE A 309 25.33 11.83 4.34
N LEU A 310 26.46 11.61 5.03
CA LEU A 310 27.00 10.27 5.22
C LEU A 310 26.07 9.39 6.06
N LEU A 311 25.43 9.96 7.08
CA LEU A 311 24.48 9.26 7.92
C LEU A 311 23.22 8.83 7.12
N ALA A 312 22.70 9.69 6.25
CA ALA A 312 21.55 9.35 5.40
C ALA A 312 21.89 8.21 4.43
N LEU A 313 23.09 8.24 3.80
CA LEU A 313 23.58 7.16 2.95
C LEU A 313 23.76 5.84 3.74
N PHE A 314 24.30 5.92 4.95
CA PHE A 314 24.42 4.76 5.82
C PHE A 314 23.07 4.12 6.13
N PHE A 315 22.04 4.93 6.44
CA PHE A 315 20.69 4.40 6.69
C PHE A 315 20.03 3.77 5.47
N ILE A 316 20.30 4.28 4.26
CA ILE A 316 19.84 3.65 3.02
C ILE A 316 20.48 2.26 2.86
N ILE A 317 21.80 2.17 3.00
CA ILE A 317 22.52 0.90 2.90
C ILE A 317 22.03 -0.08 3.99
N LEU A 318 21.85 0.41 5.22
CA LEU A 318 21.35 -0.39 6.34
C LEU A 318 19.94 -0.91 6.06
N SER A 319 19.00 -0.07 5.59
CA SER A 319 17.62 -0.48 5.30
C SER A 319 17.56 -1.56 4.22
N CYS A 320 18.29 -1.39 3.12
CA CYS A 320 18.38 -2.37 2.04
C CYS A 320 19.00 -3.69 2.52
N THR A 321 20.06 -3.60 3.35
CA THR A 321 20.73 -4.79 3.89
C THR A 321 19.82 -5.56 4.84
N VAL A 322 19.17 -4.86 5.78
CA VAL A 322 18.22 -5.49 6.71
C VAL A 322 17.06 -6.14 5.96
N TYR A 323 16.50 -5.44 4.96
CA TYR A 323 15.44 -5.99 4.12
C TYR A 323 15.85 -7.28 3.41
N ALA A 324 17.07 -7.32 2.87
CA ALA A 324 17.62 -8.49 2.19
C ALA A 324 17.88 -9.66 3.16
N VAL A 325 18.53 -9.37 4.31
CA VAL A 325 18.88 -10.38 5.31
C VAL A 325 17.63 -11.03 5.91
N VAL A 326 16.62 -10.23 6.27
CA VAL A 326 15.38 -10.76 6.87
C VAL A 326 14.64 -11.72 5.94
N ARG A 327 14.80 -11.54 4.63
CA ARG A 327 14.18 -12.41 3.59
C ARG A 327 15.12 -13.52 3.11
N SER A 328 16.29 -13.65 3.66
CA SER A 328 17.23 -14.70 3.30
C SER A 328 17.09 -15.94 4.17
N ASP A 329 17.64 -17.05 3.65
CA ASP A 329 17.73 -18.32 4.37
C ASP A 329 18.56 -18.22 5.65
N LEU A 330 19.44 -17.20 5.77
CA LEU A 330 20.18 -16.90 7.01
C LEU A 330 19.29 -16.68 8.23
N MET A 331 18.08 -16.16 8.02
CA MET A 331 17.12 -15.88 9.10
C MET A 331 16.26 -17.09 9.47
N LEU A 332 16.33 -18.21 8.74
CA LEU A 332 15.53 -19.39 9.03
C LEU A 332 15.70 -19.90 10.48
N PRO A 333 16.94 -20.12 11.00
CA PRO A 333 17.10 -20.62 12.35
C PRO A 333 16.51 -19.66 13.40
N LEU A 334 16.64 -18.36 13.18
CA LEU A 334 16.08 -17.34 14.08
C LEU A 334 14.55 -17.28 14.01
N LYS A 335 13.97 -17.45 12.81
CA LYS A 335 12.52 -17.54 12.62
C LYS A 335 11.93 -18.83 13.18
N GLU A 336 12.71 -19.90 13.23
CA GLU A 336 12.31 -21.16 13.87
C GLU A 336 12.32 -21.04 15.39
N LEU A 337 13.34 -20.39 15.94
CA LEU A 337 13.47 -20.16 17.38
C LEU A 337 12.39 -19.16 17.88
N PHE A 338 12.08 -18.13 17.11
CA PHE A 338 11.11 -17.09 17.44
C PHE A 338 9.97 -17.07 16.44
N VAL A 339 8.93 -17.87 16.70
CA VAL A 339 7.74 -18.00 15.81
C VAL A 339 7.11 -16.64 15.46
N GLY A 340 7.15 -15.67 16.40
CA GLY A 340 6.69 -14.31 16.14
C GLY A 340 7.40 -13.61 14.98
N LEU A 341 8.68 -13.91 14.71
CA LEU A 341 9.42 -13.32 13.60
C LEU A 341 8.95 -13.82 12.22
N ARG A 342 8.27 -14.96 12.15
CA ARG A 342 7.63 -15.43 10.90
C ARG A 342 6.43 -14.56 10.52
N LYS A 343 5.75 -13.98 11.51
CA LYS A 343 4.52 -13.19 11.34
C LYS A 343 4.80 -11.72 11.00
N PHE A 344 6.04 -11.23 11.19
CA PHE A 344 6.42 -9.84 10.95
C PHE A 344 7.24 -9.67 9.67
N ASN A 345 6.72 -8.90 8.73
CA ASN A 345 7.52 -8.32 7.66
C ASN A 345 8.20 -7.04 8.15
N ILE A 346 9.50 -6.94 7.94
CA ILE A 346 10.23 -5.71 8.24
C ILE A 346 10.16 -4.79 7.02
N TYR A 347 9.43 -3.68 7.18
CA TYR A 347 9.18 -2.70 6.12
C TYR A 347 10.08 -1.46 6.22
N LEU A 348 11.29 -1.60 6.76
CA LEU A 348 12.26 -0.50 6.92
C LEU A 348 12.54 0.23 5.60
N ILE A 349 12.42 -0.50 4.50
CA ILE A 349 12.57 0.01 3.13
C ILE A 349 11.59 1.15 2.76
N PHE A 350 10.46 1.28 3.45
CA PHE A 350 9.54 2.40 3.24
C PHE A 350 10.07 3.76 3.72
N MET A 351 11.17 3.78 4.45
CA MET A 351 11.85 5.02 4.80
C MET A 351 12.74 5.55 3.68
N GLU A 352 13.06 4.73 2.68
CA GLU A 352 13.98 5.10 1.61
C GLU A 352 13.56 6.31 0.79
N PRO A 353 12.28 6.51 0.41
CA PRO A 353 11.90 7.70 -0.35
C PRO A 353 12.33 8.99 0.36
N MET A 354 12.07 9.11 1.66
CA MET A 354 12.50 10.25 2.46
C MET A 354 14.04 10.36 2.51
N LEU A 355 14.73 9.26 2.78
CA LEU A 355 16.19 9.23 2.90
C LEU A 355 16.88 9.61 1.59
N TRP A 356 16.41 9.09 0.44
CA TRP A 356 16.95 9.43 -0.87
C TRP A 356 16.75 10.91 -1.21
N PHE A 357 15.61 11.49 -0.87
CA PHE A 357 15.38 12.92 -1.07
C PHE A 357 16.18 13.80 -0.10
N LEU A 358 16.50 13.34 1.09
CA LEU A 358 17.48 13.99 1.98
C LEU A 358 18.90 13.96 1.39
N VAL A 359 19.33 12.79 0.89
CA VAL A 359 20.63 12.65 0.19
C VAL A 359 20.67 13.56 -1.04
N PHE A 360 19.62 13.60 -1.83
CA PHE A 360 19.51 14.47 -3.00
C PHE A 360 19.65 15.95 -2.62
N ALA A 361 18.87 16.41 -1.64
CA ALA A 361 18.94 17.79 -1.15
C ALA A 361 20.32 18.19 -0.67
N LEU A 362 21.00 17.30 0.08
CA LEU A 362 22.35 17.55 0.60
C LEU A 362 23.41 17.49 -0.50
N SER A 363 23.27 16.62 -1.50
CA SER A 363 24.14 16.59 -2.69
C SER A 363 24.03 17.89 -3.48
N LEU A 364 22.80 18.36 -3.71
CA LEU A 364 22.57 19.63 -4.40
C LEU A 364 23.12 20.82 -3.61
N LYS A 365 22.99 20.84 -2.28
CA LYS A 365 23.63 21.83 -1.40
C LYS A 365 25.13 21.86 -1.59
N LEU A 366 25.78 20.68 -1.63
CA LEU A 366 27.22 20.57 -1.86
C LEU A 366 27.61 21.11 -3.24
N MET A 367 26.85 20.79 -4.29
CA MET A 367 27.08 21.32 -5.64
C MET A 367 26.92 22.84 -5.69
N VAL A 368 25.83 23.38 -5.12
CA VAL A 368 25.58 24.83 -5.09
C VAL A 368 26.73 25.61 -4.41
N LYS A 369 27.25 25.05 -3.31
CA LYS A 369 28.31 25.70 -2.54
C LYS A 369 29.71 25.55 -3.15
N ASN A 370 29.97 24.50 -3.91
CA ASN A 370 31.33 24.10 -4.30
C ASN A 370 31.61 24.07 -5.81
N ALA A 371 30.57 24.16 -6.66
CA ALA A 371 30.74 24.15 -8.11
C ALA A 371 30.38 25.50 -8.74
N LYS A 372 31.15 25.95 -9.72
CA LYS A 372 30.97 27.26 -10.42
C LYS A 372 29.56 27.46 -11.03
N ARG A 373 28.89 26.37 -11.44
CA ARG A 373 27.51 26.37 -11.97
C ARG A 373 26.56 25.52 -11.12
N GLY A 374 26.91 25.33 -9.85
CA GLY A 374 26.16 24.39 -8.98
C GLY A 374 24.68 24.72 -8.83
N ALA A 375 24.32 26.01 -8.75
CA ALA A 375 22.92 26.43 -8.67
C ALA A 375 22.12 26.10 -9.94
N THR A 376 22.70 26.30 -11.12
CA THR A 376 22.09 25.97 -12.42
C THR A 376 21.89 24.44 -12.55
N ILE A 377 22.92 23.67 -12.18
CA ILE A 377 22.87 22.20 -12.19
C ILE A 377 21.79 21.71 -11.22
N ALA A 378 21.76 22.25 -10.01
CA ALA A 378 20.76 21.87 -9.01
C ALA A 378 19.33 22.15 -9.49
N LEU A 379 19.09 23.33 -10.09
CA LEU A 379 17.80 23.66 -10.66
C LEU A 379 17.40 22.70 -11.78
N PHE A 380 18.33 22.41 -12.70
CA PHE A 380 18.09 21.47 -13.80
C PHE A 380 17.71 20.07 -13.30
N LEU A 381 18.47 19.52 -12.33
CA LEU A 381 18.21 18.20 -11.76
C LEU A 381 16.87 18.14 -11.02
N VAL A 382 16.52 19.17 -10.25
CA VAL A 382 15.22 19.26 -9.58
C VAL A 382 14.09 19.35 -10.61
N SER A 383 14.26 20.16 -11.66
CA SER A 383 13.26 20.28 -12.73
C SER A 383 13.03 18.95 -13.46
N LEU A 384 14.11 18.24 -13.77
CA LEU A 384 14.01 16.88 -14.36
C LEU A 384 13.25 15.92 -13.45
N GLN A 385 13.52 15.97 -12.13
CA GLN A 385 12.86 15.12 -11.15
C GLN A 385 11.35 15.41 -11.09
N ILE A 386 10.95 16.68 -11.12
CA ILE A 386 9.54 17.09 -11.16
C ILE A 386 8.87 16.65 -12.47
N LEU A 387 9.49 16.96 -13.61
CA LEU A 387 8.96 16.58 -14.92
C LEU A 387 8.75 15.08 -15.05
N TYR A 388 9.67 14.30 -14.55
CA TYR A 388 9.51 12.85 -14.54
C TYR A 388 8.32 12.40 -13.69
N GLY A 389 8.06 13.04 -12.54
CA GLY A 389 6.84 12.77 -11.77
C GLY A 389 5.57 12.97 -12.59
N PHE A 390 5.53 14.03 -13.43
CA PHE A 390 4.43 14.27 -14.36
C PHE A 390 4.34 13.23 -15.48
N PHE A 391 5.46 12.85 -16.08
CA PHE A 391 5.49 11.81 -17.14
C PHE A 391 5.06 10.43 -16.62
N ASN A 392 5.29 10.15 -15.35
CA ASN A 392 4.92 8.88 -14.73
C ASN A 392 3.71 9.01 -13.80
N HIS A 393 2.84 9.95 -14.09
CA HIS A 393 1.61 10.15 -13.31
C HIS A 393 0.71 8.92 -13.39
N SER A 394 0.49 8.25 -12.27
CA SER A 394 -0.20 6.95 -12.21
C SER A 394 -1.61 7.00 -12.77
N GLU A 395 -2.33 8.09 -12.52
CA GLU A 395 -3.74 8.27 -12.92
C GLU A 395 -3.93 8.53 -14.41
N ILE A 396 -2.87 8.95 -15.13
CA ILE A 396 -2.89 9.19 -16.58
C ILE A 396 -2.42 7.98 -17.37
N GLN A 397 -1.53 7.18 -16.80
CA GLN A 397 -0.93 6.05 -17.50
C GLN A 397 -1.93 4.92 -17.71
N LYS A 398 -2.41 4.78 -18.94
CA LYS A 398 -3.22 3.64 -19.43
C LYS A 398 -2.45 2.32 -19.49
N SER A 399 -1.52 2.04 -18.60
CA SER A 399 -0.65 0.86 -18.67
C SER A 399 -1.43 -0.46 -18.56
N ARG A 400 -2.22 -0.81 -19.57
CA ARG A 400 -2.99 -2.08 -19.73
C ARG A 400 -3.91 -2.45 -18.55
N LYS A 401 -4.07 -1.55 -17.57
CA LYS A 401 -4.92 -1.72 -16.40
C LYS A 401 -6.19 -0.92 -16.59
N PRO A 402 -7.35 -1.44 -16.18
CA PRO A 402 -8.60 -0.70 -16.25
C PRO A 402 -8.55 0.59 -15.39
N SER A 403 -9.32 1.60 -15.79
CA SER A 403 -9.61 2.77 -14.96
C SER A 403 -10.43 2.37 -13.73
N TYR A 404 -10.71 3.33 -12.83
CA TYR A 404 -11.52 3.06 -11.64
C TYR A 404 -12.93 2.56 -12.02
N GLU A 405 -13.61 3.25 -12.96
CA GLU A 405 -14.96 2.87 -13.40
C GLU A 405 -14.98 1.57 -14.19
N GLU A 406 -13.99 1.36 -15.08
CA GLU A 406 -13.84 0.12 -15.83
C GLU A 406 -13.58 -1.08 -14.90
N PHE A 407 -12.82 -0.87 -13.81
CA PHE A 407 -12.48 -1.93 -12.87
C PHE A 407 -13.67 -2.36 -12.02
N PHE A 408 -14.36 -1.40 -11.38
CA PHE A 408 -15.50 -1.74 -10.52
C PHE A 408 -16.79 -2.00 -11.28
N SER A 409 -16.95 -1.47 -12.48
CA SER A 409 -18.05 -1.76 -13.43
C SER A 409 -19.43 -1.72 -12.77
N VAL A 410 -19.71 -0.66 -12.00
CA VAL A 410 -20.90 -0.57 -11.13
C VAL A 410 -22.19 -0.74 -11.93
N ALA A 411 -22.29 -0.18 -13.14
CA ALA A 411 -23.47 -0.31 -13.99
C ALA A 411 -23.72 -1.75 -14.40
N LEU A 412 -22.67 -2.47 -14.85
CA LEU A 412 -22.77 -3.88 -15.25
C LEU A 412 -23.19 -4.79 -14.08
N PHE A 413 -22.61 -4.57 -12.90
CA PHE A 413 -22.96 -5.38 -11.71
C PHE A 413 -24.36 -5.03 -11.17
N LYS A 414 -24.87 -3.82 -11.43
CA LYS A 414 -26.26 -3.46 -11.14
C LYS A 414 -27.25 -4.20 -12.06
N GLU A 415 -26.90 -4.40 -13.34
CA GLU A 415 -27.69 -5.25 -14.24
C GLU A 415 -27.72 -6.71 -13.79
N ILE A 416 -26.57 -7.25 -13.31
CA ILE A 416 -26.51 -8.60 -12.75
C ILE A 416 -27.42 -8.72 -11.52
N GLU A 417 -27.34 -7.75 -10.61
CA GLU A 417 -28.21 -7.69 -9.42
C GLU A 417 -29.69 -7.73 -9.80
N ASN A 418 -30.09 -6.86 -10.73
CA ASN A 418 -31.46 -6.77 -11.21
C ASN A 418 -31.93 -8.07 -11.88
N PHE A 419 -31.04 -8.76 -12.62
CA PHE A 419 -31.35 -10.05 -13.25
C PHE A 419 -31.53 -11.17 -12.23
N ILE A 420 -30.68 -11.23 -11.18
CA ILE A 420 -30.85 -12.22 -10.11
C ILE A 420 -32.13 -11.96 -9.33
N GLY A 421 -32.49 -10.70 -9.10
CA GLY A 421 -33.78 -10.28 -8.53
C GLY A 421 -34.00 -10.69 -7.08
N ARG A 422 -32.95 -11.10 -6.35
CA ARG A 422 -32.99 -11.54 -4.95
C ARG A 422 -32.03 -10.66 -4.10
N PRO A 423 -32.31 -10.51 -2.79
CA PRO A 423 -31.39 -9.85 -1.87
C PRO A 423 -30.00 -10.51 -1.90
N LYS A 424 -28.95 -9.71 -2.04
CA LYS A 424 -27.54 -10.20 -2.12
C LYS A 424 -27.11 -10.98 -0.88
N SER A 425 -27.74 -10.71 0.27
CA SER A 425 -27.47 -11.41 1.54
C SER A 425 -27.91 -12.87 1.55
N GLU A 426 -28.82 -13.27 0.65
CA GLU A 426 -29.40 -14.62 0.62
C GLU A 426 -28.51 -15.63 -0.10
N TYR A 427 -27.53 -15.22 -0.86
CA TYR A 427 -26.65 -16.11 -1.63
C TYR A 427 -25.17 -15.69 -1.51
N ARG A 428 -24.29 -16.60 -1.90
CA ARG A 428 -22.84 -16.36 -1.95
C ARG A 428 -22.33 -16.57 -3.36
N VAL A 429 -21.33 -15.74 -3.70
CA VAL A 429 -20.70 -15.77 -5.02
C VAL A 429 -19.21 -16.03 -4.92
N VAL A 430 -18.61 -16.52 -6.01
CA VAL A 430 -17.16 -16.55 -6.25
C VAL A 430 -16.85 -15.96 -7.61
N SER A 431 -15.61 -15.53 -7.79
CA SER A 431 -15.12 -14.84 -9.00
C SER A 431 -14.07 -15.68 -9.73
N ILE A 432 -14.22 -15.86 -11.04
CA ILE A 432 -13.22 -16.51 -11.91
C ILE A 432 -12.69 -15.51 -12.93
N GLY A 433 -11.37 -15.36 -13.02
CA GLY A 433 -10.73 -14.47 -13.98
C GLY A 433 -10.86 -12.97 -13.68
N LEU A 434 -11.58 -12.58 -12.62
CA LEU A 434 -11.67 -11.21 -12.10
C LEU A 434 -11.37 -11.18 -10.60
N HIS A 435 -10.95 -10.01 -10.11
CA HIS A 435 -10.63 -9.86 -8.70
C HIS A 435 -11.91 -9.90 -7.84
N PRO A 436 -11.98 -10.72 -6.76
CA PRO A 436 -13.19 -10.81 -5.93
C PRO A 436 -13.60 -9.48 -5.27
N GLY A 437 -12.65 -8.56 -5.06
CA GLY A 437 -12.94 -7.21 -4.58
C GLY A 437 -13.92 -6.43 -5.46
N ILE A 438 -14.09 -6.81 -6.74
CA ILE A 438 -15.08 -6.20 -7.64
C ILE A 438 -16.49 -6.57 -7.20
N SER A 439 -16.73 -7.86 -6.95
CA SER A 439 -18.01 -8.35 -6.43
C SER A 439 -18.31 -7.76 -5.05
N LEU A 440 -17.32 -7.70 -4.16
CA LEU A 440 -17.42 -7.07 -2.84
C LEU A 440 -17.76 -5.59 -2.92
N TYR A 441 -17.07 -4.83 -3.77
CA TYR A 441 -17.32 -3.40 -3.97
C TYR A 441 -18.76 -3.12 -4.42
N ASN A 442 -19.33 -4.03 -5.24
CA ASN A 442 -20.71 -3.99 -5.70
C ASN A 442 -21.73 -4.59 -4.72
N GLY A 443 -21.31 -4.90 -3.48
CA GLY A 443 -22.17 -5.32 -2.38
C GLY A 443 -22.59 -6.78 -2.44
N PHE A 444 -21.99 -7.63 -3.29
CA PHE A 444 -22.24 -9.05 -3.30
C PHE A 444 -21.53 -9.74 -2.13
N TYR A 445 -22.15 -10.77 -1.60
CA TYR A 445 -21.62 -11.57 -0.50
C TYR A 445 -20.74 -12.69 -1.08
N THR A 446 -19.46 -12.69 -0.72
CA THR A 446 -18.46 -13.55 -1.37
C THR A 446 -17.93 -14.64 -0.46
N LEU A 447 -17.60 -15.79 -1.06
CA LEU A 447 -16.79 -16.84 -0.41
C LEU A 447 -15.30 -16.58 -0.61
N ASP A 448 -14.92 -15.91 -1.70
CA ASP A 448 -13.55 -15.52 -2.04
C ASP A 448 -13.23 -14.11 -1.58
N GLY A 449 -11.93 -13.75 -1.61
CA GLY A 449 -11.49 -12.42 -1.22
C GLY A 449 -9.97 -12.27 -1.09
N TYR A 450 -9.55 -11.01 -0.98
CA TYR A 450 -8.19 -10.63 -0.62
C TYR A 450 -8.19 -9.88 0.70
N PHE A 451 -7.80 -10.59 1.76
CA PHE A 451 -7.80 -10.02 3.10
C PHE A 451 -6.74 -10.67 3.98
N THR A 452 -6.09 -9.89 4.83
CA THR A 452 -4.93 -10.38 5.57
C THR A 452 -5.25 -11.02 6.91
N ASN A 453 -6.48 -10.91 7.39
CA ASN A 453 -6.86 -11.37 8.73
C ASN A 453 -8.27 -11.98 8.75
N PHE A 454 -8.44 -13.14 8.14
CA PHE A 454 -9.70 -13.90 8.13
C PHE A 454 -9.51 -15.29 8.72
N SER A 455 -10.62 -16.04 8.86
CA SER A 455 -10.63 -17.35 9.52
C SER A 455 -9.78 -18.39 8.79
N LEU A 456 -8.90 -19.06 9.52
CA LEU A 456 -8.14 -20.22 9.04
C LEU A 456 -9.09 -21.38 8.63
N ALA A 457 -10.18 -21.58 9.37
CA ALA A 457 -11.19 -22.59 9.03
C ALA A 457 -11.82 -22.30 7.67
N HIS A 458 -12.13 -21.02 7.39
CA HIS A 458 -12.64 -20.63 6.06
C HIS A 458 -11.61 -20.89 4.95
N LYS A 459 -10.34 -20.55 5.16
CA LYS A 459 -9.27 -20.84 4.18
C LYS A 459 -9.20 -22.33 3.85
N LYS A 460 -9.25 -23.18 4.87
CA LYS A 460 -9.22 -24.65 4.71
C LYS A 460 -10.48 -25.19 4.01
N ALA A 461 -11.66 -24.63 4.34
CA ALA A 461 -12.91 -25.02 3.69
C ALA A 461 -12.92 -24.58 2.21
N PHE A 462 -12.53 -23.33 1.92
CA PHE A 462 -12.46 -22.83 0.55
C PHE A 462 -11.44 -23.59 -0.30
N ARG A 463 -10.30 -24.01 0.29
CA ARG A 463 -9.31 -24.85 -0.40
C ARG A 463 -9.92 -26.14 -0.97
N LYS A 464 -10.94 -26.71 -0.30
CA LYS A 464 -11.63 -27.91 -0.81
C LYS A 464 -12.37 -27.62 -2.11
N ILE A 465 -12.93 -26.41 -2.30
CA ILE A 465 -13.60 -26.00 -3.53
C ILE A 465 -12.64 -26.07 -4.72
N ILE A 466 -11.43 -25.52 -4.56
CA ILE A 466 -10.45 -25.40 -5.63
C ILE A 466 -9.42 -26.54 -5.65
N ALA A 467 -9.56 -27.55 -4.80
CA ALA A 467 -8.60 -28.66 -4.72
C ALA A 467 -8.31 -29.31 -6.07
N PRO A 468 -9.32 -29.60 -6.94
CA PRO A 468 -9.07 -30.18 -8.24
C PRO A 468 -8.20 -29.28 -9.16
N GLU A 469 -8.33 -27.95 -9.07
CA GLU A 469 -7.47 -27.02 -9.82
C GLU A 469 -6.04 -26.97 -9.26
N LEU A 470 -5.88 -27.02 -7.92
CA LEU A 470 -4.58 -27.02 -7.28
C LEU A 470 -3.78 -28.31 -7.57
N GLU A 471 -4.46 -29.43 -7.82
CA GLU A 471 -3.82 -30.70 -8.16
C GLU A 471 -3.24 -30.71 -9.58
N LYS A 472 -3.75 -29.89 -10.49
CA LYS A 472 -3.25 -29.79 -11.88
C LYS A 472 -1.90 -29.09 -11.97
N ASN A 473 -1.60 -28.14 -11.03
CA ASN A 473 -0.41 -27.31 -11.11
C ASN A 473 0.24 -27.12 -9.75
N GLU A 474 1.41 -27.71 -9.57
CA GLU A 474 2.13 -27.68 -8.30
C GLU A 474 2.56 -26.25 -7.89
N GLN A 475 2.90 -25.39 -8.85
CA GLN A 475 3.28 -24.00 -8.55
C GLN A 475 2.08 -23.22 -7.98
N ILE A 476 0.91 -23.32 -8.62
CA ILE A 476 -0.33 -22.69 -8.14
C ILE A 476 -0.70 -23.22 -6.74
N ARG A 477 -0.57 -24.54 -6.54
CA ARG A 477 -0.81 -25.18 -5.24
C ARG A 477 0.12 -24.61 -4.16
N ARG A 478 1.42 -24.56 -4.42
CA ARG A 478 2.40 -24.01 -3.49
C ARG A 478 2.11 -22.54 -3.16
N ASP A 479 1.76 -21.74 -4.18
CA ASP A 479 1.45 -20.33 -4.00
C ASP A 479 0.18 -20.12 -3.16
N TYR A 480 -0.88 -20.89 -3.42
CA TYR A 480 -2.10 -20.85 -2.61
C TYR A 480 -1.84 -21.29 -1.18
N ASP A 481 -1.13 -22.39 -1.01
CA ASP A 481 -0.84 -23.00 0.30
C ASP A 481 0.18 -22.18 1.11
N ALA A 482 1.01 -21.36 0.47
CA ALA A 482 1.94 -20.47 1.16
C ALA A 482 1.38 -19.08 1.48
N TRP A 483 0.38 -18.60 0.73
CA TRP A 483 -0.11 -17.23 0.81
C TRP A 483 -1.42 -17.10 1.60
N GLY A 484 -1.32 -16.62 2.83
CA GLY A 484 -2.47 -16.49 3.72
C GLY A 484 -3.52 -15.46 3.28
N ALA A 485 -3.14 -14.37 2.62
CA ALA A 485 -4.06 -13.26 2.33
C ALA A 485 -5.00 -13.51 1.14
N ARG A 486 -4.71 -14.49 0.27
CA ARG A 486 -5.48 -14.77 -0.95
C ARG A 486 -6.41 -15.97 -0.77
N CYS A 487 -7.68 -15.75 -0.99
CA CYS A 487 -8.71 -16.77 -1.06
C CYS A 487 -9.44 -16.62 -2.40
N TYR A 488 -8.80 -17.06 -3.51
CA TYR A 488 -9.30 -16.90 -4.88
C TYR A 488 -9.61 -18.24 -5.50
N VAL A 489 -10.52 -18.25 -6.46
CA VAL A 489 -10.69 -19.39 -7.36
C VAL A 489 -9.53 -19.36 -8.36
N PHE A 490 -8.44 -20.04 -8.03
CA PHE A 490 -7.35 -20.28 -8.96
C PHE A 490 -7.76 -21.31 -9.99
N VAL A 491 -7.50 -21.01 -11.26
CA VAL A 491 -7.78 -21.89 -12.39
C VAL A 491 -6.46 -22.09 -13.15
N GLU A 492 -6.08 -23.32 -13.40
CA GLU A 492 -4.79 -23.67 -14.00
C GLU A 492 -4.60 -23.03 -15.38
N GLU A 493 -5.62 -23.08 -16.24
CA GLU A 493 -5.60 -22.50 -17.58
C GLU A 493 -5.50 -20.96 -17.61
N LEU A 494 -5.65 -20.28 -16.48
CA LEU A 494 -5.59 -18.82 -16.38
C LEU A 494 -4.24 -18.29 -15.89
N GLU A 495 -3.22 -19.12 -15.80
CA GLU A 495 -1.86 -18.77 -15.36
C GLU A 495 -1.81 -18.07 -13.99
N TYR A 496 -0.65 -17.57 -13.61
CA TYR A 496 -0.42 -16.94 -12.30
C TYR A 496 -1.18 -15.61 -12.11
N GLY A 497 -1.67 -14.96 -13.15
CA GLY A 497 -2.34 -13.66 -13.09
C GLY A 497 -3.87 -13.70 -13.00
N ASN A 498 -4.46 -14.76 -12.65
CA ASN A 498 -5.83 -15.30 -12.51
C ASN A 498 -7.01 -14.32 -12.21
N TRP A 499 -6.80 -13.02 -12.16
CA TRP A 499 -7.76 -12.04 -11.63
C TRP A 499 -7.90 -10.75 -12.46
N LEU A 500 -7.29 -10.69 -13.66
CA LEU A 500 -7.37 -9.56 -14.60
C LEU A 500 -7.60 -10.03 -16.05
N TYR A 501 -8.62 -10.84 -16.26
CA TYR A 501 -9.05 -11.26 -17.59
C TYR A 501 -10.10 -10.31 -18.15
N THR A 502 -9.64 -9.18 -18.68
CA THR A 502 -10.50 -8.21 -19.34
C THR A 502 -11.14 -8.77 -20.59
N LYS A 503 -12.30 -8.22 -21.01
CA LYS A 503 -13.07 -8.66 -22.19
C LYS A 503 -12.26 -8.73 -23.49
N HIS A 504 -11.17 -7.96 -23.58
CA HIS A 504 -10.30 -7.95 -24.76
C HIS A 504 -9.33 -9.14 -24.86
N LYS A 505 -9.16 -9.91 -23.79
CA LYS A 505 -8.27 -11.08 -23.78
C LYS A 505 -8.89 -12.30 -24.47
N ASN A 506 -10.22 -12.34 -24.61
CA ASN A 506 -10.97 -13.44 -25.22
C ASN A 506 -10.55 -14.85 -24.75
N GLN A 507 -10.18 -14.95 -23.45
CA GLN A 507 -9.74 -16.22 -22.86
C GLN A 507 -10.94 -17.12 -22.57
N VAL A 508 -10.73 -18.41 -22.73
CA VAL A 508 -11.72 -19.47 -22.48
C VAL A 508 -11.08 -20.52 -21.59
N VAL A 509 -11.84 -21.06 -20.65
CA VAL A 509 -11.45 -22.20 -19.80
C VAL A 509 -12.15 -23.46 -20.32
N HIS A 510 -11.38 -24.46 -20.68
CA HIS A 510 -11.90 -25.71 -21.27
C HIS A 510 -12.15 -26.79 -20.22
N GLN A 511 -11.33 -26.87 -19.21
CA GLN A 511 -11.34 -27.96 -18.22
C GLN A 511 -11.29 -27.43 -16.78
N LEU A 512 -12.29 -26.61 -16.41
CA LEU A 512 -12.45 -26.19 -15.03
C LEU A 512 -12.74 -27.42 -14.14
N GLY A 513 -12.05 -27.52 -13.02
CA GLY A 513 -12.31 -28.53 -11.98
C GLY A 513 -12.58 -27.88 -10.63
N LEU A 514 -13.83 -27.86 -10.20
CA LEU A 514 -14.23 -27.38 -8.87
C LEU A 514 -14.99 -28.46 -8.11
N ASN A 515 -14.78 -28.51 -6.79
CA ASN A 515 -15.61 -29.34 -5.92
C ASN A 515 -16.89 -28.57 -5.56
N MET A 516 -17.98 -28.85 -6.28
CA MET A 516 -19.23 -28.14 -6.12
C MET A 516 -19.98 -28.52 -4.84
N ASP A 517 -19.77 -29.71 -4.29
CA ASP A 517 -20.34 -30.08 -3.00
C ASP A 517 -19.77 -29.18 -1.89
N ALA A 518 -18.45 -28.99 -1.85
CA ALA A 518 -17.80 -28.06 -0.92
C ALA A 518 -18.22 -26.59 -1.15
N PHE A 519 -18.50 -26.19 -2.40
CA PHE A 519 -19.02 -24.88 -2.72
C PHE A 519 -20.42 -24.65 -2.14
N LEU A 520 -21.32 -25.62 -2.33
CA LEU A 520 -22.68 -25.59 -1.81
C LEU A 520 -22.72 -25.66 -0.27
N GLU A 521 -21.84 -26.45 0.35
CA GLU A 521 -21.69 -26.53 1.81
C GLU A 521 -21.35 -25.15 2.44
N LEU A 522 -20.62 -24.31 1.73
CA LEU A 522 -20.31 -22.95 2.16
C LEU A 522 -21.41 -21.93 1.81
N GLY A 523 -22.53 -22.38 1.22
CA GLY A 523 -23.62 -21.50 0.80
C GLY A 523 -23.42 -20.83 -0.56
N GLY A 524 -22.47 -21.30 -1.37
CA GLY A 524 -22.24 -20.81 -2.72
C GLY A 524 -23.41 -21.11 -3.65
N GLU A 525 -23.80 -20.15 -4.49
CA GLU A 525 -24.89 -20.33 -5.45
C GLU A 525 -24.51 -19.83 -6.86
N TYR A 526 -23.78 -18.72 -6.96
CA TYR A 526 -23.42 -18.15 -8.26
C TYR A 526 -21.90 -18.06 -8.46
N VAL A 527 -21.50 -18.19 -9.72
CA VAL A 527 -20.13 -17.99 -10.19
C VAL A 527 -20.13 -16.83 -11.18
N PHE A 528 -19.39 -15.75 -10.88
CA PHE A 528 -19.15 -14.63 -11.77
C PHE A 528 -17.84 -14.87 -12.49
N SER A 529 -17.88 -15.19 -13.76
CA SER A 529 -16.69 -15.49 -14.54
C SER A 529 -16.43 -14.42 -15.59
N ALA A 530 -15.21 -13.89 -15.63
CA ALA A 530 -14.75 -12.99 -16.70
C ALA A 530 -14.34 -13.75 -17.96
N VAL A 531 -14.34 -15.06 -17.91
CA VAL A 531 -13.99 -15.97 -19.00
C VAL A 531 -15.10 -17.01 -19.21
N GLU A 532 -15.29 -17.45 -20.46
CA GLU A 532 -16.24 -18.52 -20.74
C GLU A 532 -15.69 -19.86 -20.22
N VAL A 533 -16.53 -20.62 -19.51
CA VAL A 533 -16.20 -21.98 -19.05
C VAL A 533 -16.93 -22.98 -19.93
N LYS A 534 -16.21 -23.75 -20.77
CA LYS A 534 -16.80 -24.69 -21.73
C LYS A 534 -17.40 -25.91 -21.06
N ASN A 535 -16.72 -26.47 -20.08
CA ASN A 535 -17.17 -27.65 -19.34
C ASN A 535 -18.01 -27.30 -18.11
N HIS A 536 -18.77 -26.17 -18.13
CA HIS A 536 -19.56 -25.71 -17.00
C HIS A 536 -20.56 -26.77 -16.50
N LYS A 537 -21.14 -27.60 -17.39
CA LYS A 537 -22.08 -28.65 -17.02
C LYS A 537 -21.44 -29.74 -16.18
N GLU A 538 -20.18 -30.09 -16.43
CA GLU A 538 -19.40 -31.05 -15.64
C GLU A 538 -19.22 -30.58 -14.21
N ASN A 539 -19.14 -29.26 -14.01
CA ASN A 539 -19.10 -28.59 -12.73
C ASN A 539 -20.52 -28.22 -12.19
N GLN A 540 -21.59 -28.91 -12.64
CA GLN A 540 -22.96 -28.65 -12.20
C GLN A 540 -23.39 -27.17 -12.32
N MET A 541 -22.78 -26.42 -13.23
CA MET A 541 -23.09 -25.02 -13.49
C MET A 541 -23.97 -24.86 -14.73
N VAL A 542 -24.96 -23.97 -14.64
CA VAL A 542 -25.79 -23.53 -15.76
C VAL A 542 -25.49 -22.08 -16.07
N LEU A 543 -25.13 -21.79 -17.32
CA LEU A 543 -24.99 -20.42 -17.79
C LEU A 543 -26.38 -19.78 -17.88
N LEU A 544 -26.63 -18.78 -17.04
CA LEU A 544 -27.89 -18.06 -17.02
C LEU A 544 -27.92 -16.94 -18.06
N LYS A 545 -26.87 -16.11 -18.08
CA LYS A 545 -26.76 -14.96 -18.98
C LYS A 545 -25.32 -14.47 -19.04
N THR A 546 -24.99 -13.82 -20.15
CA THR A 546 -23.74 -13.08 -20.33
C THR A 546 -24.03 -11.59 -20.29
N PHE A 547 -23.21 -10.84 -19.54
CA PHE A 547 -23.32 -9.40 -19.38
C PHE A 547 -22.08 -8.73 -19.93
N GLU A 548 -22.25 -7.66 -20.69
CA GLU A 548 -21.19 -6.87 -21.27
C GLU A 548 -21.74 -5.46 -21.59
N ASP A 549 -20.97 -4.42 -21.30
CA ASP A 549 -21.27 -3.05 -21.67
C ASP A 549 -20.05 -2.35 -22.29
N SER A 550 -20.19 -1.12 -22.72
CA SER A 550 -19.11 -0.37 -23.36
C SER A 550 -18.04 0.12 -22.39
N VAL A 551 -18.39 0.37 -21.13
CA VAL A 551 -17.51 0.96 -20.11
C VAL A 551 -16.73 -0.11 -19.37
N SER A 552 -17.39 -1.19 -18.96
CA SER A 552 -16.77 -2.26 -18.18
C SER A 552 -15.51 -2.84 -18.82
N ALA A 553 -14.48 -3.09 -18.01
CA ALA A 553 -13.35 -3.90 -18.45
C ALA A 553 -13.71 -5.37 -18.62
N TRP A 554 -14.86 -5.80 -18.09
CA TRP A 554 -15.25 -7.20 -17.96
C TRP A 554 -16.40 -7.54 -18.90
N LYS A 555 -16.38 -8.79 -19.35
CA LYS A 555 -17.51 -9.53 -19.86
C LYS A 555 -17.81 -10.61 -18.85
N ILE A 556 -19.00 -10.62 -18.25
CA ILE A 556 -19.32 -11.51 -17.15
C ILE A 556 -20.27 -12.60 -17.64
N PHE A 557 -19.83 -13.85 -17.50
CA PHE A 557 -20.63 -15.04 -17.64
C PHE A 557 -21.19 -15.40 -16.27
N LEU A 558 -22.50 -15.26 -16.09
CA LEU A 558 -23.20 -15.58 -14.85
C LEU A 558 -23.61 -17.04 -14.89
N TYR A 559 -22.98 -17.84 -14.02
CA TYR A 559 -23.37 -19.24 -13.83
C TYR A 559 -24.11 -19.38 -12.49
N ARG A 560 -25.10 -20.30 -12.46
CA ARG A 560 -25.73 -20.79 -11.24
C ARG A 560 -25.36 -22.26 -11.05
N VAL A 561 -25.09 -22.67 -9.81
CA VAL A 561 -24.80 -24.06 -9.47
C VAL A 561 -26.11 -24.76 -9.17
N GLU A 562 -26.35 -25.92 -9.81
CA GLU A 562 -27.52 -26.73 -9.59
C GLU A 562 -27.25 -27.77 -8.50
N ILE A 563 -28.14 -27.81 -7.52
CA ILE A 563 -28.15 -28.90 -6.52
C ILE A 563 -28.60 -30.16 -7.26
N LYS A 564 -27.75 -31.19 -7.32
CA LYS A 564 -28.23 -32.51 -7.77
C LYS A 564 -29.38 -32.93 -6.90
N SER A 565 -30.58 -32.96 -7.45
CA SER A 565 -31.68 -33.67 -6.78
C SER A 565 -31.22 -35.12 -6.61
N ILE A 566 -30.95 -35.52 -5.39
CA ILE A 566 -30.78 -36.94 -5.08
C ILE A 566 -32.12 -37.57 -5.51
N LYS A 567 -32.12 -38.23 -6.69
CA LYS A 567 -33.22 -39.10 -7.07
C LYS A 567 -33.26 -40.19 -5.99
N SER A 568 -34.23 -40.04 -5.08
CA SER A 568 -34.62 -41.04 -4.10
C SER A 568 -34.97 -42.35 -4.79
#